data_21d76c4658eebb628ab41253fb5f0834
#
_entry.id   21d76c4658eebb628ab41253fb5f0834
#
_cell.length_a   1.000
_cell.length_b   1.000
_cell.length_c   1.000
_cell.angle_alpha   90.00
_cell.angle_beta   90.00
_cell.angle_gamma   90.00
#
_symmetry.space_group_name_H-M   'P 1'
#
loop_
_entity.id
_entity.type
_entity.pdbx_description
1 polymer ?
#
loop_
_entity_poly.entity_id
_entity_poly.type
_entity_poly.pdbx_seq_one_letter_code
_entity_poly.pdbx_strand_id
1 'polypeptide(L)'
;MTVAVSGSMEAGRAPRVVYCGMFGALSRLPFAALAAGAVDLRAVIVPPRTPQGMPSEAPSVRELRPPDDWSPRPASLAALLARTIVELAWERGLPVYEMARFDAAALALIAAHTPDLLVVSCFPLRFPRALLALPPLGVLNLHPALLPRGRGPDPLFWAFRERDPERAGAGGVTVHLMDGGLDSGPIVAQARLPLPDGIGGGELELQLAARGAALLVEAVVALASGQVAPRPQDEALATVFPAPTAADFTLGPDAPARWLFNVMRGTAGAGWPHILVVGARRWQILAARGYDPDATLSTAIEENGELLRVRCDPGVVTVLARALA
;
A
#
# COMPACT_ATOMS: atom_id res chain seq x y z
N MET A 1 17.54 -13.57 -13.11
CA MET A 1 18.30 -14.37 -12.12
C MET A 1 17.32 -14.80 -11.04
N THR A 2 17.11 -16.09 -10.91
CA THR A 2 16.21 -16.67 -9.90
C THR A 2 16.79 -16.38 -8.54
N VAL A 3 16.03 -15.73 -7.65
CA VAL A 3 16.39 -15.61 -6.23
C VAL A 3 16.26 -17.01 -5.65
N ALA A 4 17.39 -17.70 -5.50
CA ALA A 4 17.41 -18.99 -4.83
C ALA A 4 17.29 -18.73 -3.32
N VAL A 5 16.19 -19.15 -2.71
CA VAL A 5 16.09 -19.28 -1.25
C VAL A 5 17.07 -20.36 -0.84
N SER A 6 18.23 -19.98 -0.27
CA SER A 6 19.35 -20.91 -0.04
C SER A 6 19.40 -21.51 1.36
N GLY A 7 18.41 -21.23 2.22
CA GLY A 7 18.43 -21.63 3.62
C GLY A 7 17.27 -22.52 4.03
N SER A 8 17.58 -23.74 4.53
CA SER A 8 16.63 -24.49 5.34
C SER A 8 16.78 -24.04 6.80
N MET A 9 15.67 -23.64 7.42
CA MET A 9 15.66 -23.36 8.86
C MET A 9 15.73 -24.66 9.68
N GLU A 10 16.26 -24.58 10.91
CA GLU A 10 16.11 -25.65 11.88
C GLU A 10 14.62 -25.94 12.12
N ALA A 11 14.24 -27.18 12.00
CA ALA A 11 12.86 -27.60 12.16
C ALA A 11 12.33 -27.23 13.56
N GLY A 12 11.21 -26.50 13.60
CA GLY A 12 10.50 -26.13 14.83
C GLY A 12 10.82 -24.76 15.43
N ARG A 13 11.73 -23.99 14.87
CA ARG A 13 12.01 -22.62 15.33
C ARG A 13 11.17 -21.59 14.55
N ALA A 14 10.57 -20.61 15.26
CA ALA A 14 9.94 -19.47 14.61
C ALA A 14 10.97 -18.63 13.84
N PRO A 15 10.68 -18.17 12.61
CA PRO A 15 11.60 -17.34 11.84
C PRO A 15 11.80 -15.98 12.52
N ARG A 16 13.05 -15.53 12.60
CA ARG A 16 13.41 -14.19 13.06
C ARG A 16 13.11 -13.20 11.97
N VAL A 17 12.24 -12.23 12.27
CA VAL A 17 11.74 -11.26 11.30
C VAL A 17 12.11 -9.84 11.70
N VAL A 18 12.66 -9.07 10.77
CA VAL A 18 12.69 -7.62 10.84
C VAL A 18 11.56 -7.10 9.93
N TYR A 19 10.71 -6.25 10.49
CA TYR A 19 9.54 -5.70 9.80
C TYR A 19 9.80 -4.26 9.32
N CYS A 20 9.58 -3.99 8.03
CA CYS A 20 9.66 -2.66 7.42
C CYS A 20 8.27 -2.19 7.01
N GLY A 21 7.80 -1.07 7.55
CA GLY A 21 6.46 -0.59 7.26
C GLY A 21 6.28 0.91 7.46
N MET A 22 5.16 1.43 6.98
CA MET A 22 4.70 2.81 7.16
C MET A 22 3.63 2.90 8.27
N PHE A 23 2.97 4.05 8.35
CA PHE A 23 2.01 4.35 9.41
C PHE A 23 0.56 3.97 9.08
N GLY A 24 0.25 3.57 7.82
CA GLY A 24 -1.08 3.22 7.33
C GLY A 24 -1.58 1.83 7.74
N ALA A 25 -2.82 1.52 7.38
CA ALA A 25 -3.47 0.25 7.71
C ALA A 25 -2.76 -0.95 7.07
N LEU A 26 -2.28 -0.81 5.82
CA LEU A 26 -1.53 -1.83 5.09
C LEU A 26 -0.22 -2.25 5.76
N SER A 27 0.35 -1.42 6.65
CA SER A 27 1.51 -1.82 7.45
C SER A 27 1.11 -2.27 8.86
N ARG A 28 0.15 -1.60 9.48
CA ARG A 28 -0.24 -1.83 10.86
C ARG A 28 -0.93 -3.18 11.09
N LEU A 29 -1.91 -3.53 10.25
CA LEU A 29 -2.64 -4.78 10.42
C LEU A 29 -1.78 -6.02 10.13
N PRO A 30 -0.96 -6.08 9.06
CA PRO A 30 0.00 -7.15 8.85
C PRO A 30 1.03 -7.29 9.98
N PHE A 31 1.56 -6.16 10.49
CA PHE A 31 2.45 -6.18 11.65
C PHE A 31 1.77 -6.79 12.88
N ALA A 32 0.56 -6.35 13.20
CA ALA A 32 -0.19 -6.86 14.36
C ALA A 32 -0.48 -8.36 14.24
N ALA A 33 -0.79 -8.84 13.05
CA ALA A 33 -1.03 -10.26 12.79
C ALA A 33 0.23 -11.12 12.97
N LEU A 34 1.38 -10.68 12.43
CA LEU A 34 2.67 -11.36 12.65
C LEU A 34 3.05 -11.36 14.13
N ALA A 35 2.82 -10.24 14.83
CA ALA A 35 3.12 -10.08 16.25
C ALA A 35 2.23 -10.94 17.17
N ALA A 36 1.17 -11.54 16.64
CA ALA A 36 0.30 -12.46 17.40
C ALA A 36 0.88 -13.88 17.60
N GLY A 37 2.09 -14.18 17.10
CA GLY A 37 2.80 -15.38 17.49
C GLY A 37 3.36 -16.29 16.40
N ALA A 38 3.24 -15.92 15.11
CA ALA A 38 3.76 -16.76 14.03
C ALA A 38 5.27 -16.64 13.82
N VAL A 39 5.92 -15.61 14.37
CA VAL A 39 7.33 -15.24 14.10
C VAL A 39 8.02 -14.70 15.36
N ASP A 40 9.34 -14.72 15.36
CA ASP A 40 10.19 -14.01 16.33
C ASP A 40 10.52 -12.63 15.75
N LEU A 41 9.71 -11.61 16.09
CA LEU A 41 9.95 -10.23 15.67
C LEU A 41 11.16 -9.66 16.38
N ARG A 42 12.15 -9.16 15.63
CA ARG A 42 13.44 -8.67 16.13
C ARG A 42 13.52 -7.16 16.19
N ALA A 43 12.95 -6.49 15.21
CA ALA A 43 12.95 -5.03 15.11
C ALA A 43 11.87 -4.55 14.14
N VAL A 44 11.51 -3.27 14.25
CA VAL A 44 10.65 -2.56 13.30
C VAL A 44 11.44 -1.41 12.69
N ILE A 45 11.34 -1.26 11.37
CA ILE A 45 11.93 -0.18 10.60
C ILE A 45 10.82 0.66 9.99
N VAL A 46 10.88 1.98 10.19
CA VAL A 46 9.96 2.95 9.59
C VAL A 46 10.73 3.99 8.79
N PRO A 47 10.14 4.58 7.74
CA PRO A 47 10.75 5.71 7.06
C PRO A 47 10.59 6.99 7.90
N PRO A 48 11.37 8.05 7.65
CA PRO A 48 11.12 9.37 8.20
C PRO A 48 9.71 9.87 7.88
N ARG A 49 9.08 10.57 8.82
CA ARG A 49 7.73 11.14 8.61
C ARG A 49 7.67 12.19 7.51
N THR A 50 8.80 12.83 7.23
CA THR A 50 8.99 13.80 6.14
C THR A 50 10.07 13.29 5.19
N PRO A 51 9.72 12.54 4.13
CA PRO A 51 10.70 11.97 3.21
C PRO A 51 11.44 13.02 2.35
N GLN A 52 10.88 14.24 2.22
CA GLN A 52 11.44 15.28 1.37
C GLN A 52 12.26 16.27 2.21
N GLY A 53 13.56 16.32 1.97
CA GLY A 53 14.43 17.38 2.47
C GLY A 53 15.28 17.05 3.69
N MET A 54 15.49 15.79 4.05
CA MET A 54 16.54 15.50 5.04
C MET A 54 17.92 15.85 4.45
N PRO A 55 18.74 16.63 5.17
CA PRO A 55 20.11 16.88 4.75
C PRO A 55 20.85 15.57 4.52
N SER A 56 21.69 15.53 3.48
CA SER A 56 22.53 14.34 3.20
C SER A 56 23.44 13.95 4.36
N GLU A 57 23.69 14.87 5.28
CA GLU A 57 24.49 14.73 6.49
C GLU A 57 23.72 14.14 7.70
N ALA A 58 22.39 14.03 7.63
CA ALA A 58 21.62 13.42 8.71
C ALA A 58 21.98 11.93 8.85
N PRO A 59 21.98 11.37 10.09
CA PRO A 59 22.20 9.95 10.31
C PRO A 59 21.21 9.12 9.46
N SER A 60 21.72 8.04 8.85
CA SER A 60 20.87 7.13 8.08
C SER A 60 19.89 6.36 8.94
N VAL A 61 20.21 6.20 10.22
CA VAL A 61 19.46 5.43 11.21
C VAL A 61 19.30 6.25 12.47
N ARG A 62 18.08 6.25 13.02
CA ARG A 62 17.77 6.80 14.33
C ARG A 62 16.89 5.82 15.10
N GLU A 63 17.28 5.45 16.30
CA GLU A 63 16.42 4.68 17.20
C GLU A 63 15.28 5.56 17.72
N LEU A 64 14.05 5.07 17.61
CA LEU A 64 12.85 5.72 18.14
C LEU A 64 12.48 5.06 19.48
N ARG A 65 12.71 5.78 20.57
CA ARG A 65 12.36 5.34 21.93
C ARG A 65 10.99 5.88 22.33
N PRO A 66 10.23 5.12 23.14
CA PRO A 66 9.01 5.66 23.71
C PRO A 66 9.32 6.89 24.59
N PRO A 67 8.44 7.90 24.62
CA PRO A 67 8.54 9.00 25.59
C PRO A 67 8.52 8.48 27.04
N ASP A 68 9.08 9.25 27.98
CA ASP A 68 9.16 8.85 29.40
C ASP A 68 7.78 8.63 30.03
N ASP A 69 6.77 9.34 29.55
CA ASP A 69 5.36 9.24 30.00
C ASP A 69 4.54 8.22 29.18
N TRP A 70 5.17 7.49 28.25
CA TRP A 70 4.46 6.53 27.42
C TRP A 70 4.00 5.32 28.22
N SER A 71 2.75 4.91 28.00
CA SER A 71 2.17 3.71 28.58
C SER A 71 1.35 2.92 27.54
N PRO A 72 1.36 1.58 27.61
CA PRO A 72 0.53 0.76 26.76
C PRO A 72 -0.96 1.11 26.92
N ARG A 73 -1.68 1.18 25.79
CA ARG A 73 -3.13 1.41 25.79
C ARG A 73 -3.88 0.09 25.93
N PRO A 74 -5.13 0.09 26.43
CA PRO A 74 -5.95 -1.11 26.51
C PRO A 74 -6.08 -1.82 25.16
N ALA A 75 -6.10 -3.15 25.17
CA ALA A 75 -6.28 -3.96 23.96
C ALA A 75 -7.74 -3.87 23.51
N SER A 76 -8.03 -3.05 22.51
CA SER A 76 -9.32 -2.98 21.83
C SER A 76 -9.13 -2.78 20.33
N LEU A 77 -10.13 -3.13 19.53
CA LEU A 77 -10.10 -2.90 18.08
C LEU A 77 -9.94 -1.41 17.76
N ALA A 78 -10.65 -0.54 18.47
CA ALA A 78 -10.54 0.90 18.29
C ALA A 78 -9.12 1.41 18.61
N ALA A 79 -8.52 0.90 19.69
CA ALA A 79 -7.14 1.22 20.05
C ALA A 79 -6.14 0.69 19.01
N LEU A 80 -6.34 -0.52 18.48
CA LEU A 80 -5.52 -1.08 17.39
C LEU A 80 -5.59 -0.19 16.13
N LEU A 81 -6.78 0.27 15.77
CA LEU A 81 -6.98 1.14 14.61
C LEU A 81 -6.42 2.57 14.81
N ALA A 82 -6.30 3.04 16.04
CA ALA A 82 -5.75 4.35 16.37
C ALA A 82 -4.22 4.37 16.56
N ARG A 83 -3.57 3.20 16.74
CA ARG A 83 -2.11 3.09 16.98
C ARG A 83 -1.32 3.11 15.69
N THR A 84 -0.09 3.55 15.78
CA THR A 84 0.93 3.37 14.74
C THR A 84 1.66 2.04 14.94
N ILE A 85 2.39 1.56 13.92
CA ILE A 85 3.25 0.38 14.08
C ILE A 85 4.37 0.62 15.10
N VAL A 86 4.79 1.87 15.28
CA VAL A 86 5.79 2.27 16.29
C VAL A 86 5.26 2.00 17.70
N GLU A 87 4.06 2.47 18.01
CA GLU A 87 3.42 2.23 19.32
C GLU A 87 3.17 0.74 19.56
N LEU A 88 2.71 0.01 18.53
CA LEU A 88 2.52 -1.44 18.61
C LEU A 88 3.82 -2.21 18.84
N ALA A 89 4.94 -1.74 18.31
CA ALA A 89 6.26 -2.32 18.55
C ALA A 89 6.74 -2.02 19.97
N TRP A 90 6.61 -0.80 20.45
CA TRP A 90 6.97 -0.43 21.82
C TRP A 90 6.20 -1.22 22.87
N GLU A 91 4.89 -1.46 22.66
CA GLU A 91 4.07 -2.32 23.54
C GLU A 91 4.61 -3.74 23.68
N ARG A 92 5.41 -4.19 22.72
CA ARG A 92 6.05 -5.51 22.71
C ARG A 92 7.51 -5.48 23.11
N GLY A 93 8.03 -4.31 23.52
CA GLY A 93 9.45 -4.13 23.85
C GLY A 93 10.38 -4.27 22.65
N LEU A 94 9.86 -4.11 21.42
CA LEU A 94 10.67 -4.22 20.21
C LEU A 94 11.40 -2.91 19.92
N PRO A 95 12.68 -2.97 19.51
CA PRO A 95 13.40 -1.80 19.02
C PRO A 95 12.77 -1.29 17.71
N VAL A 96 12.67 0.04 17.61
CA VAL A 96 12.14 0.72 16.43
C VAL A 96 13.20 1.65 15.89
N TYR A 97 13.46 1.57 14.58
CA TYR A 97 14.44 2.40 13.91
C TYR A 97 13.79 3.20 12.78
N GLU A 98 13.98 4.50 12.81
CA GLU A 98 13.71 5.35 11.66
C GLU A 98 14.89 5.28 10.70
N MET A 99 14.63 4.97 9.43
CA MET A 99 15.68 4.74 8.43
C MET A 99 15.46 5.60 7.20
N ALA A 100 16.39 6.53 6.97
CA ALA A 100 16.33 7.47 5.85
C ALA A 100 16.97 6.91 4.57
N ARG A 101 17.92 6.00 4.69
CA ARG A 101 18.61 5.32 3.59
C ARG A 101 19.26 4.02 4.05
N PHE A 102 19.50 3.11 3.12
CA PHE A 102 20.17 1.83 3.38
C PHE A 102 21.67 1.92 3.04
N ASP A 103 22.45 2.57 3.89
CA ASP A 103 23.91 2.59 3.83
C ASP A 103 24.55 1.46 4.65
N ALA A 104 25.87 1.45 4.76
CA ALA A 104 26.60 0.42 5.49
C ALA A 104 26.19 0.32 6.96
N ALA A 105 25.92 1.44 7.63
CA ALA A 105 25.48 1.48 9.02
C ALA A 105 24.08 0.85 9.18
N ALA A 106 23.16 1.18 8.29
CA ALA A 106 21.81 0.60 8.24
C ALA A 106 21.86 -0.93 8.01
N LEU A 107 22.68 -1.37 7.05
CA LEU A 107 22.83 -2.81 6.78
C LEU A 107 23.45 -3.55 7.98
N ALA A 108 24.47 -2.98 8.61
CA ALA A 108 25.10 -3.57 9.80
C ALA A 108 24.11 -3.68 10.97
N LEU A 109 23.26 -2.64 11.18
CA LEU A 109 22.22 -2.68 12.19
C LEU A 109 21.21 -3.81 11.92
N ILE A 110 20.71 -3.93 10.69
CA ILE A 110 19.76 -4.99 10.31
C ILE A 110 20.42 -6.37 10.49
N ALA A 111 21.67 -6.54 10.06
CA ALA A 111 22.41 -7.78 10.22
C ALA A 111 22.61 -8.19 11.70
N ALA A 112 22.80 -7.22 12.61
CA ALA A 112 22.94 -7.47 14.03
C ALA A 112 21.69 -8.13 14.66
N HIS A 113 20.50 -7.94 14.07
CA HIS A 113 19.27 -8.63 14.46
C HIS A 113 19.20 -10.08 13.92
N THR A 114 20.17 -10.49 13.11
CA THR A 114 20.26 -11.84 12.52
C THR A 114 18.93 -12.35 11.92
N PRO A 115 18.27 -11.56 11.04
CA PRO A 115 16.97 -11.94 10.51
C PRO A 115 17.09 -13.16 9.59
N ASP A 116 16.12 -14.07 9.71
CA ASP A 116 15.92 -15.14 8.73
C ASP A 116 15.13 -14.63 7.51
N LEU A 117 14.30 -13.61 7.75
CA LEU A 117 13.42 -13.01 6.75
C LEU A 117 13.24 -11.51 7.05
N LEU A 118 13.23 -10.67 6.02
CA LEU A 118 12.65 -9.34 6.11
C LEU A 118 11.22 -9.37 5.56
N VAL A 119 10.32 -8.64 6.23
CA VAL A 119 8.96 -8.43 5.77
C VAL A 119 8.74 -6.95 5.53
N VAL A 120 8.21 -6.62 4.36
CA VAL A 120 7.96 -5.26 3.89
C VAL A 120 6.47 -5.07 3.62
N SER A 121 5.92 -3.96 4.06
CA SER A 121 4.57 -3.56 3.69
C SER A 121 4.49 -2.04 3.60
N CYS A 122 4.28 -1.52 2.37
CA CYS A 122 4.25 -0.09 2.09
C CYS A 122 5.50 0.64 2.60
N PHE A 123 6.66 0.37 2.04
CA PHE A 123 7.91 1.03 2.43
C PHE A 123 8.50 1.81 1.24
N PRO A 124 8.80 3.12 1.39
CA PRO A 124 9.07 3.97 0.24
C PRO A 124 10.53 3.92 -0.24
N LEU A 125 11.44 3.29 0.52
CA LEU A 125 12.85 3.22 0.13
C LEU A 125 13.12 2.00 -0.74
N ARG A 126 13.98 2.19 -1.74
CA ARG A 126 14.47 1.11 -2.58
C ARG A 126 15.46 0.23 -1.81
N PHE A 127 15.29 -1.09 -1.87
CA PHE A 127 16.15 -2.07 -1.21
C PHE A 127 17.36 -2.36 -2.07
N PRO A 128 18.60 -2.08 -1.60
CA PRO A 128 19.81 -2.41 -2.33
C PRO A 128 20.05 -3.93 -2.36
N ARG A 129 20.77 -4.41 -3.36
CA ARG A 129 21.05 -5.85 -3.52
C ARG A 129 21.66 -6.49 -2.26
N ALA A 130 22.54 -5.76 -1.56
CA ALA A 130 23.14 -6.24 -0.33
C ALA A 130 22.10 -6.52 0.77
N LEU A 131 21.04 -5.68 0.87
CA LEU A 131 19.94 -5.91 1.81
C LEU A 131 19.04 -7.06 1.38
N LEU A 132 18.74 -7.19 0.08
CA LEU A 132 17.95 -8.31 -0.45
C LEU A 132 18.62 -9.68 -0.24
N ALA A 133 19.95 -9.71 -0.24
CA ALA A 133 20.73 -10.93 -0.02
C ALA A 133 21.06 -11.23 1.45
N LEU A 134 20.73 -10.32 2.39
CA LEU A 134 21.13 -10.45 3.78
C LEU A 134 20.36 -11.57 4.50
N PRO A 135 19.02 -11.66 4.45
CA PRO A 135 18.29 -12.74 5.12
C PRO A 135 18.25 -14.01 4.25
N PRO A 136 18.49 -15.19 4.81
CA PRO A 136 18.55 -16.45 4.05
C PRO A 136 17.23 -16.83 3.36
N LEU A 137 16.08 -16.41 3.90
CA LEU A 137 14.78 -16.61 3.28
C LEU A 137 14.35 -15.45 2.37
N GLY A 138 15.20 -14.43 2.23
CA GLY A 138 14.93 -13.27 1.37
C GLY A 138 14.09 -12.19 2.03
N VAL A 139 13.48 -11.36 1.20
CA VAL A 139 12.65 -10.23 1.61
C VAL A 139 11.26 -10.41 1.02
N LEU A 140 10.24 -10.56 1.85
CA LEU A 140 8.83 -10.60 1.43
C LEU A 140 8.24 -9.20 1.40
N ASN A 141 7.50 -8.89 0.35
CA ASN A 141 6.69 -7.67 0.24
C ASN A 141 5.20 -8.02 0.14
N LEU A 142 4.39 -7.32 0.93
CA LEU A 142 2.93 -7.31 0.78
C LEU A 142 2.54 -6.16 -0.14
N HIS A 143 2.05 -6.50 -1.32
CA HIS A 143 1.68 -5.55 -2.37
C HIS A 143 0.16 -5.57 -2.60
N PRO A 144 -0.56 -4.41 -2.52
CA PRO A 144 -2.02 -4.37 -2.63
C PRO A 144 -2.50 -4.34 -4.10
N ALA A 145 -2.03 -5.27 -4.90
CA ALA A 145 -2.52 -5.57 -6.25
C ALA A 145 -2.31 -7.06 -6.58
N LEU A 146 -2.97 -7.54 -7.64
CA LEU A 146 -2.81 -8.89 -8.17
C LEU A 146 -1.65 -8.93 -9.18
N LEU A 147 -0.41 -9.05 -8.68
CA LEU A 147 0.77 -9.18 -9.55
C LEU A 147 0.63 -10.36 -10.53
N PRO A 148 1.15 -10.24 -11.74
CA PRO A 148 2.09 -9.23 -12.25
C PRO A 148 1.46 -7.90 -12.68
N ARG A 149 0.14 -7.74 -12.60
CA ARG A 149 -0.52 -6.47 -12.91
C ARG A 149 -0.47 -5.52 -11.72
N GLY A 150 -0.44 -4.20 -12.01
CA GLY A 150 -0.45 -3.18 -10.96
C GLY A 150 0.85 -3.04 -10.19
N ARG A 151 2.02 -3.33 -10.79
CA ARG A 151 3.32 -3.00 -10.21
C ARG A 151 3.46 -1.48 -10.05
N GLY A 152 4.16 -1.02 -9.03
CA GLY A 152 4.46 0.40 -8.84
C GLY A 152 4.10 0.93 -7.46
N PRO A 153 4.36 2.23 -7.20
CA PRO A 153 4.35 2.79 -5.85
C PRO A 153 2.96 3.02 -5.26
N ASP A 154 1.91 3.16 -6.08
CA ASP A 154 0.55 3.48 -5.60
C ASP A 154 -0.54 2.65 -6.29
N PRO A 155 -0.57 1.34 -6.08
CA PRO A 155 -1.54 0.45 -6.73
C PRO A 155 -2.99 0.73 -6.32
N LEU A 156 -3.24 1.24 -5.12
CA LEU A 156 -4.58 1.62 -4.66
C LEU A 156 -5.16 2.77 -5.49
N PHE A 157 -4.38 3.79 -5.80
CA PHE A 157 -4.80 4.86 -6.68
C PHE A 157 -5.18 4.32 -8.07
N TRP A 158 -4.31 3.51 -8.66
CA TRP A 158 -4.51 2.97 -10.00
C TRP A 158 -5.64 1.96 -10.08
N ALA A 159 -5.98 1.26 -8.98
CA ALA A 159 -7.16 0.40 -8.90
C ALA A 159 -8.46 1.13 -9.21
N PHE A 160 -8.54 2.43 -8.91
CA PHE A 160 -9.68 3.29 -9.26
C PHE A 160 -9.47 4.06 -10.55
N ARG A 161 -8.24 4.53 -10.80
CA ARG A 161 -7.95 5.47 -11.90
C ARG A 161 -7.86 4.79 -13.26
N GLU A 162 -7.36 3.56 -13.33
CA GLU A 162 -7.32 2.78 -14.57
C GLU A 162 -8.75 2.39 -14.96
N ARG A 163 -9.09 2.52 -16.24
CA ARG A 163 -10.43 2.17 -16.75
C ARG A 163 -10.66 0.66 -16.80
N ASP A 164 -9.60 -0.09 -16.98
CA ASP A 164 -9.61 -1.56 -16.88
C ASP A 164 -9.05 -2.00 -15.50
N PRO A 165 -9.92 -2.38 -14.55
CA PRO A 165 -9.49 -2.83 -13.23
C PRO A 165 -8.58 -4.06 -13.27
N GLU A 166 -8.73 -4.94 -14.25
CA GLU A 166 -7.85 -6.11 -14.42
C GLU A 166 -6.42 -5.66 -14.74
N ARG A 167 -6.27 -4.64 -15.58
CA ARG A 167 -4.96 -4.08 -15.93
C ARG A 167 -4.26 -3.43 -14.73
N ALA A 168 -5.01 -2.84 -13.82
CA ALA A 168 -4.49 -2.29 -12.57
C ALA A 168 -4.15 -3.36 -11.52
N GLY A 169 -4.49 -4.64 -11.77
CA GLY A 169 -4.41 -5.68 -10.75
C GLY A 169 -5.33 -5.41 -9.57
N ALA A 170 -6.42 -4.67 -9.80
CA ALA A 170 -7.33 -4.24 -8.76
C ALA A 170 -8.04 -5.42 -8.10
N GLY A 171 -8.49 -5.23 -6.86
CA GLY A 171 -9.26 -6.23 -6.13
C GLY A 171 -8.42 -7.41 -5.67
N GLY A 172 -7.25 -7.15 -5.07
CA GLY A 172 -6.48 -8.19 -4.43
C GLY A 172 -5.18 -7.75 -3.79
N VAL A 173 -4.52 -8.72 -3.18
CA VAL A 173 -3.21 -8.55 -2.55
C VAL A 173 -2.28 -9.69 -2.95
N THR A 174 -1.00 -9.38 -3.05
CA THR A 174 0.08 -10.33 -3.35
C THR A 174 1.16 -10.27 -2.28
N VAL A 175 1.60 -11.42 -1.81
CA VAL A 175 2.87 -11.57 -1.08
C VAL A 175 3.88 -12.16 -2.05
N HIS A 176 4.98 -11.44 -2.29
CA HIS A 176 6.04 -11.86 -3.21
C HIS A 176 7.42 -11.65 -2.59
N LEU A 177 8.41 -12.39 -3.07
CA LEU A 177 9.81 -12.10 -2.77
C LEU A 177 10.25 -10.86 -3.54
N MET A 178 11.00 -9.98 -2.88
CA MET A 178 11.61 -8.85 -3.57
C MET A 178 12.86 -9.29 -4.33
N ASP A 179 13.03 -8.74 -5.51
CA ASP A 179 14.23 -8.87 -6.33
C ASP A 179 14.82 -7.49 -6.68
N GLY A 180 15.67 -7.42 -7.69
CA GLY A 180 16.25 -6.14 -8.11
C GLY A 180 15.32 -5.25 -8.93
N GLY A 181 14.13 -5.74 -9.33
CA GLY A 181 13.14 -5.02 -10.12
C GLY A 181 12.05 -4.39 -9.25
N LEU A 182 11.10 -3.72 -9.91
CA LEU A 182 9.95 -3.12 -9.25
C LEU A 182 8.80 -4.13 -9.21
N ASP A 183 8.51 -4.67 -8.04
CA ASP A 183 7.45 -5.64 -7.76
C ASP A 183 7.46 -6.87 -8.71
N SER A 184 8.63 -7.24 -9.25
CA SER A 184 8.80 -8.29 -10.27
C SER A 184 9.16 -9.66 -9.71
N GLY A 185 9.50 -9.74 -8.43
CA GLY A 185 9.95 -10.97 -7.80
C GLY A 185 8.88 -12.05 -7.68
N PRO A 186 9.29 -13.31 -7.42
CA PRO A 186 8.38 -14.46 -7.43
C PRO A 186 7.26 -14.36 -6.41
N ILE A 187 6.05 -14.75 -6.81
CA ILE A 187 4.85 -14.74 -5.98
C ILE A 187 4.87 -15.94 -5.02
N VAL A 188 4.66 -15.67 -3.73
CA VAL A 188 4.49 -16.68 -2.68
C VAL A 188 3.02 -16.98 -2.46
N ALA A 189 2.17 -15.95 -2.35
CA ALA A 189 0.73 -16.09 -2.14
C ALA A 189 -0.02 -14.90 -2.74
N GLN A 190 -1.28 -15.14 -3.12
CA GLN A 190 -2.19 -14.10 -3.62
C GLN A 190 -3.60 -14.34 -3.10
N ALA A 191 -4.35 -13.27 -2.90
CA ALA A 191 -5.76 -13.33 -2.58
C ALA A 191 -6.54 -12.28 -3.35
N ARG A 192 -7.66 -12.69 -3.96
CA ARG A 192 -8.63 -11.79 -4.58
C ARG A 192 -9.59 -11.22 -3.55
N LEU A 193 -9.98 -9.97 -3.76
CA LEU A 193 -11.08 -9.32 -3.05
C LEU A 193 -11.98 -8.63 -4.08
N PRO A 194 -13.28 -8.56 -3.82
CA PRO A 194 -14.16 -7.76 -4.67
C PRO A 194 -13.79 -6.28 -4.56
N LEU A 195 -13.97 -5.55 -5.67
CA LEU A 195 -13.91 -4.10 -5.70
C LEU A 195 -15.35 -3.58 -5.83
N PRO A 196 -16.05 -3.31 -4.70
CA PRO A 196 -17.43 -2.90 -4.75
C PRO A 196 -17.59 -1.52 -5.39
N ASP A 197 -18.69 -1.34 -6.11
CA ASP A 197 -19.07 -0.05 -6.65
C ASP A 197 -19.28 0.97 -5.54
N GLY A 198 -18.72 2.16 -5.71
CA GLY A 198 -18.80 3.24 -4.72
C GLY A 198 -17.97 3.04 -3.45
N ILE A 199 -17.11 2.04 -3.36
CA ILE A 199 -16.20 1.90 -2.21
C ILE A 199 -15.26 3.10 -2.10
N GLY A 200 -15.01 3.57 -0.89
CA GLY A 200 -14.01 4.61 -0.62
C GLY A 200 -12.59 4.03 -0.53
N GLY A 201 -11.57 4.85 -0.85
CA GLY A 201 -10.17 4.40 -0.83
C GLY A 201 -9.71 3.88 0.53
N GLY A 202 -10.07 4.56 1.61
CA GLY A 202 -9.73 4.12 2.97
C GLY A 202 -10.43 2.82 3.40
N GLU A 203 -11.65 2.58 2.91
CA GLU A 203 -12.37 1.33 3.16
C GLU A 203 -11.70 0.17 2.39
N LEU A 204 -11.36 0.39 1.12
CA LEU A 204 -10.62 -0.60 0.33
C LEU A 204 -9.25 -0.90 0.96
N GLU A 205 -8.52 0.12 1.41
CA GLU A 205 -7.25 -0.06 2.10
C GLU A 205 -7.40 -0.97 3.33
N LEU A 206 -8.44 -0.74 4.15
CA LEU A 206 -8.70 -1.56 5.33
C LEU A 206 -9.03 -3.02 4.98
N GLN A 207 -9.84 -3.25 3.95
CA GLN A 207 -10.18 -4.60 3.49
C GLN A 207 -8.95 -5.33 2.94
N LEU A 208 -8.13 -4.67 2.12
CA LEU A 208 -6.88 -5.22 1.59
C LEU A 208 -5.86 -5.47 2.70
N ALA A 209 -5.76 -4.57 3.68
CA ALA A 209 -4.88 -4.73 4.83
C ALA A 209 -5.27 -5.93 5.70
N ALA A 210 -6.57 -6.11 5.97
CA ALA A 210 -7.07 -7.23 6.76
C ALA A 210 -6.83 -8.57 6.05
N ARG A 211 -7.14 -8.66 4.75
CA ARG A 211 -6.88 -9.86 3.95
C ARG A 211 -5.39 -10.12 3.78
N GLY A 212 -4.62 -9.06 3.52
CA GLY A 212 -3.17 -9.10 3.39
C GLY A 212 -2.47 -9.55 4.67
N ALA A 213 -2.98 -9.17 5.83
CA ALA A 213 -2.46 -9.59 7.13
C ALA A 213 -2.53 -11.11 7.31
N ALA A 214 -3.68 -11.71 7.05
CA ALA A 214 -3.84 -13.18 7.10
C ALA A 214 -2.94 -13.88 6.07
N LEU A 215 -2.96 -13.40 4.82
CA LEU A 215 -2.16 -13.95 3.73
C LEU A 215 -0.65 -13.88 4.02
N LEU A 216 -0.19 -12.79 4.64
CA LEU A 216 1.22 -12.61 4.98
C LEU A 216 1.68 -13.60 6.04
N VAL A 217 0.87 -13.85 7.08
CA VAL A 217 1.17 -14.86 8.11
C VAL A 217 1.27 -16.24 7.48
N GLU A 218 0.31 -16.62 6.65
CA GLU A 218 0.30 -17.90 5.91
C GLU A 218 1.57 -18.03 5.05
N ALA A 219 1.91 -16.98 4.29
CA ALA A 219 3.06 -16.96 3.40
C ALA A 219 4.41 -17.07 4.15
N VAL A 220 4.56 -16.36 5.27
CA VAL A 220 5.77 -16.43 6.10
C VAL A 220 5.97 -17.83 6.67
N VAL A 221 4.93 -18.43 7.22
CA VAL A 221 4.98 -19.79 7.78
C VAL A 221 5.30 -20.82 6.69
N ALA A 222 4.60 -20.76 5.55
CA ALA A 222 4.80 -21.68 4.44
C ALA A 222 6.20 -21.56 3.81
N LEU A 223 6.72 -20.35 3.68
CA LEU A 223 8.06 -20.10 3.17
C LEU A 223 9.15 -20.61 4.15
N ALA A 224 8.98 -20.31 5.44
CA ALA A 224 9.92 -20.72 6.48
C ALA A 224 9.99 -22.25 6.68
N SER A 225 8.87 -22.93 6.48
CA SER A 225 8.78 -24.42 6.56
C SER A 225 9.12 -25.11 5.23
N GLY A 226 9.41 -24.38 4.17
CA GLY A 226 9.67 -24.96 2.83
C GLY A 226 8.46 -25.58 2.17
N GLN A 227 7.22 -25.29 2.64
CA GLN A 227 5.98 -25.83 2.10
C GLN A 227 5.51 -25.13 0.83
N VAL A 228 6.09 -23.98 0.48
CA VAL A 228 5.75 -23.24 -0.74
C VAL A 228 7.00 -22.96 -1.57
N ALA A 229 6.91 -23.21 -2.88
CA ALA A 229 7.89 -22.76 -3.86
C ALA A 229 7.38 -21.46 -4.49
N PRO A 230 8.12 -20.33 -4.36
CA PRO A 230 7.74 -19.09 -4.98
C PRO A 230 7.63 -19.21 -6.51
N ARG A 231 6.55 -18.69 -7.07
CA ARG A 231 6.19 -18.84 -8.47
C ARG A 231 6.64 -17.58 -9.26
N PRO A 232 7.44 -17.73 -10.35
CA PRO A 232 7.79 -16.61 -11.22
C PRO A 232 6.53 -15.88 -11.73
N GLN A 233 6.64 -14.58 -11.92
CA GLN A 233 5.58 -13.80 -12.55
C GLN A 233 5.62 -13.98 -14.08
N ASP A 234 4.45 -13.91 -14.73
CA ASP A 234 4.34 -13.88 -16.18
C ASP A 234 4.53 -12.45 -16.67
N GLU A 235 5.71 -12.17 -17.24
CA GLU A 235 6.06 -10.82 -17.73
C GLU A 235 5.16 -10.34 -18.87
N ALA A 236 4.53 -11.24 -19.62
CA ALA A 236 3.60 -10.88 -20.70
C ALA A 236 2.30 -10.24 -20.15
N LEU A 237 1.97 -10.49 -18.88
CA LEU A 237 0.82 -9.93 -18.19
C LEU A 237 1.16 -8.72 -17.33
N ALA A 238 2.45 -8.38 -17.21
CA ALA A 238 2.88 -7.33 -16.30
C ALA A 238 2.42 -5.94 -16.76
N THR A 239 1.93 -5.15 -15.80
CA THR A 239 1.69 -3.72 -15.98
C THR A 239 2.40 -2.94 -14.89
N VAL A 240 2.91 -1.77 -15.25
CA VAL A 240 3.65 -0.89 -14.32
C VAL A 240 3.03 0.49 -14.37
N PHE A 241 2.75 1.05 -13.21
CA PHE A 241 2.20 2.38 -13.06
C PHE A 241 3.15 3.28 -12.26
N PRO A 242 3.29 4.55 -12.67
CA PRO A 242 4.12 5.52 -11.94
C PRO A 242 3.43 5.99 -10.66
N ALA A 243 4.14 6.80 -9.87
CA ALA A 243 3.50 7.60 -8.83
C ALA A 243 2.48 8.57 -9.46
N PRO A 244 1.29 8.73 -8.86
CA PRO A 244 0.30 9.68 -9.34
C PRO A 244 0.83 11.13 -9.33
N THR A 245 0.34 11.91 -10.27
CA THR A 245 0.64 13.33 -10.40
C THR A 245 -0.65 14.16 -10.33
N ALA A 246 -0.55 15.48 -10.19
CA ALA A 246 -1.72 16.35 -10.19
C ALA A 246 -2.57 16.20 -11.48
N ALA A 247 -1.96 15.85 -12.61
CA ALA A 247 -2.66 15.62 -13.87
C ALA A 247 -3.61 14.42 -13.79
N ASP A 248 -3.26 13.41 -13.02
CA ASP A 248 -4.10 12.20 -12.86
C ASP A 248 -5.39 12.47 -12.09
N PHE A 249 -5.48 13.58 -11.38
CA PHE A 249 -6.69 14.05 -10.68
C PHE A 249 -7.54 15.00 -11.52
N THR A 250 -7.15 15.27 -12.76
CA THR A 250 -7.95 16.03 -13.72
C THR A 250 -8.85 15.07 -14.49
N LEU A 251 -10.15 15.30 -14.41
CA LEU A 251 -11.20 14.43 -14.94
C LEU A 251 -12.05 15.19 -15.99
N GLY A 252 -12.52 14.47 -16.99
CA GLY A 252 -13.42 14.98 -18.01
C GLY A 252 -14.67 14.14 -18.14
N PRO A 253 -15.74 14.65 -18.78
CA PRO A 253 -17.01 13.96 -18.95
C PRO A 253 -16.98 12.86 -20.04
N ASP A 254 -15.86 12.71 -20.76
CA ASP A 254 -15.67 11.72 -21.83
C ASP A 254 -15.47 10.31 -21.29
N ALA A 255 -15.99 10.05 -20.10
CA ALA A 255 -15.90 8.79 -19.40
C ALA A 255 -17.26 8.42 -18.80
N PRO A 256 -17.54 7.13 -18.55
CA PRO A 256 -18.76 6.71 -17.90
C PRO A 256 -18.94 7.36 -16.52
N ALA A 257 -20.16 7.80 -16.21
CA ALA A 257 -20.49 8.43 -14.94
C ALA A 257 -20.12 7.54 -13.73
N ARG A 258 -20.34 6.23 -13.85
CA ARG A 258 -19.93 5.23 -12.86
C ARG A 258 -18.43 5.26 -12.60
N TRP A 259 -17.61 5.31 -13.64
CA TRP A 259 -16.15 5.34 -13.49
C TRP A 259 -15.71 6.64 -12.81
N LEU A 260 -16.23 7.79 -13.26
CA LEU A 260 -15.91 9.08 -12.63
C LEU A 260 -16.27 9.11 -11.14
N PHE A 261 -17.46 8.58 -10.80
CA PHE A 261 -17.91 8.47 -9.42
C PHE A 261 -16.94 7.64 -8.57
N ASN A 262 -16.56 6.46 -9.07
CA ASN A 262 -15.64 5.55 -8.37
C ASN A 262 -14.24 6.14 -8.21
N VAL A 263 -13.70 6.78 -9.26
CA VAL A 263 -12.41 7.49 -9.16
C VAL A 263 -12.45 8.55 -8.08
N MET A 264 -13.44 9.45 -8.13
CA MET A 264 -13.53 10.54 -7.15
C MET A 264 -13.73 10.06 -5.71
N ARG A 265 -14.45 8.95 -5.50
CA ARG A 265 -14.62 8.37 -4.16
C ARG A 265 -13.39 7.60 -3.70
N GLY A 266 -12.85 6.79 -4.58
CA GLY A 266 -11.75 5.88 -4.26
C GLY A 266 -10.42 6.59 -4.05
N THR A 267 -10.19 7.71 -4.74
CA THR A 267 -8.94 8.47 -4.64
C THR A 267 -9.11 9.80 -3.88
N ALA A 268 -10.24 9.98 -3.17
CA ALA A 268 -10.43 11.14 -2.30
C ALA A 268 -9.37 11.16 -1.20
N GLY A 269 -8.66 12.29 -1.07
CA GLY A 269 -7.60 12.46 -0.08
C GLY A 269 -6.21 11.89 -0.48
N ALA A 270 -6.06 11.37 -1.70
CA ALA A 270 -4.80 10.80 -2.19
C ALA A 270 -3.78 11.86 -2.68
N GLY A 271 -3.79 13.05 -2.11
CA GLY A 271 -2.74 14.07 -2.30
C GLY A 271 -3.20 15.33 -3.04
N TRP A 272 -3.96 15.22 -4.15
CA TRP A 272 -4.45 16.37 -4.91
C TRP A 272 -5.97 16.44 -4.94
N PRO A 273 -6.55 17.65 -5.05
CA PRO A 273 -7.99 17.80 -5.29
C PRO A 273 -8.36 17.33 -6.70
N HIS A 274 -9.49 16.68 -6.84
CA HIS A 274 -10.02 16.38 -8.16
C HIS A 274 -10.49 17.66 -8.84
N ILE A 275 -10.10 17.84 -10.10
CA ILE A 275 -10.53 18.93 -10.96
C ILE A 275 -11.37 18.34 -12.09
N LEU A 276 -12.64 18.71 -12.16
CA LEU A 276 -13.49 18.35 -13.27
C LEU A 276 -13.48 19.47 -14.32
N VAL A 277 -13.24 19.10 -15.58
CA VAL A 277 -13.17 20.01 -16.72
C VAL A 277 -14.28 19.68 -17.70
N VAL A 278 -15.16 20.63 -17.98
CA VAL A 278 -16.25 20.49 -18.98
C VAL A 278 -16.24 21.70 -19.90
N GLY A 279 -15.80 21.51 -21.14
CA GLY A 279 -15.54 22.62 -22.05
C GLY A 279 -14.44 23.55 -21.52
N ALA A 280 -14.73 24.84 -21.45
CA ALA A 280 -13.80 25.84 -20.89
C ALA A 280 -13.90 26.02 -19.36
N ARG A 281 -14.85 25.35 -18.72
CA ARG A 281 -15.13 25.54 -17.29
C ARG A 281 -14.45 24.47 -16.44
N ARG A 282 -14.06 24.85 -15.24
CA ARG A 282 -13.35 23.97 -14.30
C ARG A 282 -13.97 24.05 -12.92
N TRP A 283 -14.04 22.90 -12.23
CA TRP A 283 -14.52 22.82 -10.85
C TRP A 283 -13.58 21.98 -10.00
N GLN A 284 -13.33 22.43 -8.79
CA GLN A 284 -12.78 21.59 -7.75
C GLN A 284 -13.91 20.73 -7.17
N ILE A 285 -13.74 19.42 -7.19
CA ILE A 285 -14.69 18.48 -6.60
C ILE A 285 -14.45 18.41 -5.09
N LEU A 286 -15.52 18.63 -4.34
CA LEU A 286 -15.52 18.54 -2.88
C LEU A 286 -15.99 17.15 -2.42
N ALA A 287 -16.98 16.57 -3.12
CA ALA A 287 -17.46 15.22 -2.86
C ALA A 287 -18.22 14.64 -4.07
N ALA A 288 -18.01 13.36 -4.36
CA ALA A 288 -18.87 12.60 -5.25
C ALA A 288 -20.12 12.14 -4.48
N ARG A 289 -21.32 12.44 -5.03
CA ARG A 289 -22.61 12.17 -4.37
C ARG A 289 -23.33 10.95 -4.94
N GLY A 290 -23.21 10.72 -6.23
CA GLY A 290 -23.84 9.59 -6.90
C GLY A 290 -23.64 9.65 -8.41
N TYR A 291 -24.17 8.64 -9.07
CA TYR A 291 -24.26 8.60 -10.53
C TYR A 291 -25.53 7.86 -10.94
N ASP A 292 -25.95 8.10 -12.16
CA ASP A 292 -27.03 7.37 -12.83
C ASP A 292 -26.52 6.99 -14.23
N PRO A 293 -26.33 5.69 -14.52
CA PRO A 293 -25.75 5.24 -15.78
C PRO A 293 -26.68 5.43 -16.98
N ASP A 294 -27.99 5.52 -16.72
CA ASP A 294 -29.04 5.57 -17.75
C ASP A 294 -29.62 6.99 -17.95
N ALA A 295 -29.29 7.92 -17.03
CA ALA A 295 -29.74 9.29 -17.11
C ALA A 295 -29.06 10.05 -18.25
N THR A 296 -29.78 11.01 -18.78
CA THR A 296 -29.28 12.01 -19.75
C THR A 296 -29.61 13.42 -19.27
N LEU A 297 -28.84 14.41 -19.68
CA LEU A 297 -29.11 15.81 -19.48
C LEU A 297 -29.26 16.50 -20.84
N SER A 298 -30.17 17.47 -20.94
CA SER A 298 -30.31 18.28 -22.15
C SER A 298 -29.09 19.20 -22.38
N THR A 299 -28.43 19.56 -21.31
CA THR A 299 -27.18 20.35 -21.30
C THR A 299 -26.00 19.50 -20.84
N ALA A 300 -24.79 19.99 -21.07
CA ALA A 300 -23.59 19.32 -20.55
C ALA A 300 -23.53 19.33 -19.01
N ILE A 301 -24.13 20.36 -18.39
CA ILE A 301 -24.06 20.62 -16.95
C ILE A 301 -25.40 21.21 -16.48
N GLU A 302 -25.83 20.79 -15.30
CA GLU A 302 -26.90 21.45 -14.52
C GLU A 302 -26.30 21.83 -13.16
N GLU A 303 -26.47 23.11 -12.77
CA GLU A 303 -25.93 23.67 -11.51
C GLU A 303 -27.08 24.06 -10.58
N ASN A 304 -26.99 23.66 -9.32
CA ASN A 304 -27.83 24.10 -8.24
C ASN A 304 -26.99 24.37 -6.97
N GLY A 305 -26.55 25.62 -6.83
CA GLY A 305 -25.57 25.98 -5.80
C GLY A 305 -24.23 25.25 -6.00
N GLU A 306 -23.76 24.56 -4.98
CA GLU A 306 -22.57 23.71 -5.08
C GLU A 306 -22.85 22.33 -5.69
N LEU A 307 -24.10 21.96 -5.89
CA LEU A 307 -24.47 20.70 -6.51
C LEU A 307 -24.35 20.80 -8.03
N LEU A 308 -23.51 19.98 -8.60
CA LEU A 308 -23.25 19.90 -10.03
C LEU A 308 -23.66 18.53 -10.54
N ARG A 309 -24.53 18.50 -11.58
CA ARG A 309 -24.81 17.31 -12.37
C ARG A 309 -24.17 17.45 -13.73
N VAL A 310 -23.39 16.44 -14.12
CA VAL A 310 -22.60 16.47 -15.36
C VAL A 310 -22.98 15.30 -16.24
N ARG A 311 -23.35 15.61 -17.49
CA ARG A 311 -23.56 14.58 -18.52
C ARG A 311 -22.23 13.93 -18.88
N CYS A 312 -22.18 12.63 -18.76
CA CYS A 312 -21.05 11.76 -19.05
C CYS A 312 -21.34 10.88 -20.27
N ASP A 313 -20.37 10.04 -20.64
CA ASP A 313 -20.55 9.09 -21.74
C ASP A 313 -20.21 7.64 -21.27
N PRO A 314 -21.25 6.84 -20.89
CA PRO A 314 -22.66 7.21 -20.67
C PRO A 314 -22.96 7.73 -19.25
N GLY A 315 -24.17 8.29 -19.09
CA GLY A 315 -24.81 8.58 -17.81
C GLY A 315 -24.57 9.98 -17.27
N VAL A 316 -24.96 10.19 -16.01
CA VAL A 316 -24.85 11.47 -15.29
C VAL A 316 -24.18 11.25 -13.95
N VAL A 317 -23.13 12.01 -13.65
CA VAL A 317 -22.51 12.04 -12.33
C VAL A 317 -23.00 13.27 -11.55
N THR A 318 -23.22 13.10 -10.26
CA THR A 318 -23.62 14.17 -9.34
C THR A 318 -22.52 14.38 -8.30
N VAL A 319 -22.04 15.61 -8.18
CA VAL A 319 -20.96 15.99 -7.28
C VAL A 319 -21.28 17.26 -6.52
N LEU A 320 -20.65 17.45 -5.35
CA LEU A 320 -20.47 18.78 -4.78
C LEU A 320 -19.17 19.37 -5.32
N ALA A 321 -19.24 20.58 -5.83
CA ALA A 321 -18.13 21.21 -6.52
C ALA A 321 -18.11 22.72 -6.31
N ARG A 322 -16.92 23.30 -6.41
CA ARG A 322 -16.71 24.75 -6.41
C ARG A 322 -16.12 25.15 -7.76
N ALA A 323 -16.73 26.13 -8.42
CA ALA A 323 -16.19 26.69 -9.67
C ALA A 323 -14.80 27.28 -9.42
N LEU A 324 -13.90 27.06 -10.36
CA LEU A 324 -12.58 27.69 -10.40
C LEU A 324 -12.59 28.82 -11.45
N ALA A 325 -11.90 29.90 -11.12
CA ALA A 325 -11.78 31.06 -12.00
C ALA A 325 -11.02 30.74 -13.29
#